data_ebfb8b7050e91215b0a04d6a9548fb77
#
_entry.id   ebfb8b7050e91215b0a04d6a9548fb77
#
_cell.length_a   1.000
_cell.length_b   1.000
_cell.length_c   1.000
_cell.angle_alpha   90.00
_cell.angle_beta   90.00
_cell.angle_gamma   90.00
#
_symmetry.space_group_name_H-M   'P 1'
#
loop_
_entity.id
_entity.type
_entity.pdbx_description
1 polymer ?
#
loop_
_entity_poly.entity_id
_entity_poly.type
_entity_poly.pdbx_seq_one_letter_code
_entity_poly.pdbx_strand_id
1 'polypeptide(L)'
;MFSDAELEFLRSQRIARFATVGPSGWPHVVPVMYTMNDDGSLDFDVEGVKLRNLQAEPRAAMVVDAMGPKRGIAMQGRVELIAPERARLNPARKFAWGL
;
A
#
# COMPACT_ATOMS: atom_id res chain seq x y z
N MET A 1 4.01 12.35 7.87
CA MET A 1 2.82 11.53 8.12
C MET A 1 3.10 10.36 9.04
N PHE A 2 4.12 9.56 8.78
CA PHE A 2 4.46 8.43 9.64
C PHE A 2 5.42 8.87 10.74
N SER A 3 5.21 8.33 11.96
CA SER A 3 6.17 8.48 13.04
C SER A 3 7.44 7.66 12.75
N ASP A 4 8.51 7.89 13.51
CA ASP A 4 9.74 7.11 13.36
C ASP A 4 9.49 5.63 13.63
N ALA A 5 8.69 5.30 14.65
CA ALA A 5 8.34 3.91 14.96
C ALA A 5 7.54 3.26 13.82
N GLU A 6 6.63 4.00 13.21
CA GLU A 6 5.85 3.52 12.07
C GLU A 6 6.74 3.27 10.85
N LEU A 7 7.66 4.19 10.55
CA LEU A 7 8.61 4.01 9.44
C LEU A 7 9.52 2.81 9.67
N GLU A 8 10.01 2.63 10.91
CA GLU A 8 10.83 1.48 11.26
C GLU A 8 10.06 0.18 11.04
N PHE A 9 8.79 0.12 11.48
CA PHE A 9 7.95 -1.04 11.26
C PHE A 9 7.76 -1.32 9.76
N LEU A 10 7.40 -0.30 8.98
CA LEU A 10 7.18 -0.46 7.54
C LEU A 10 8.44 -0.94 6.82
N ARG A 11 9.61 -0.45 7.22
CA ARG A 11 10.90 -0.89 6.65
C ARG A 11 11.27 -2.30 7.05
N SER A 12 10.78 -2.79 8.18
CA SER A 12 11.06 -4.14 8.68
C SER A 12 10.22 -5.21 8.00
N GLN A 13 9.12 -4.84 7.36
CA GLN A 13 8.21 -5.76 6.68
C GLN A 13 8.45 -5.72 5.16
N ARG A 14 7.97 -6.74 4.45
CA ARG A 14 8.18 -6.86 3.01
C ARG A 14 6.90 -6.98 2.21
N ILE A 15 5.83 -7.42 2.86
CA ILE A 15 4.57 -7.74 2.20
C ILE A 15 3.47 -6.86 2.76
N ALA A 16 2.69 -6.28 1.87
CA ALA A 16 1.48 -5.56 2.19
C ALA A 16 0.30 -6.24 1.51
N ARG A 17 -0.88 -6.05 2.06
CA ARG A 17 -2.13 -6.42 1.39
C ARG A 17 -2.67 -5.17 0.74
N PHE A 18 -2.81 -5.23 -0.57
CA PHE A 18 -3.10 -4.07 -1.42
C PHE A 18 -4.49 -4.22 -2.02
N ALA A 19 -5.34 -3.22 -1.80
CA ALA A 19 -6.73 -3.21 -2.22
C ALA A 19 -6.99 -2.13 -3.25
N THR A 20 -7.65 -2.51 -4.32
CA THR A 20 -8.09 -1.62 -5.39
C THR A 20 -9.54 -1.87 -5.72
N VAL A 21 -10.19 -0.93 -6.40
CA VAL A 21 -11.52 -1.11 -6.94
C VAL A 21 -11.53 -0.62 -8.38
N GLY A 22 -12.15 -1.38 -9.26
CA GLY A 22 -12.23 -1.04 -10.67
C GLY A 22 -13.68 -0.92 -11.16
N PRO A 23 -13.86 -0.93 -12.49
CA PRO A 23 -15.18 -0.75 -13.10
C PRO A 23 -16.24 -1.75 -12.64
N SER A 24 -15.84 -2.94 -12.19
CA SER A 24 -16.79 -3.94 -11.67
C SER A 24 -17.44 -3.52 -10.35
N GLY A 25 -16.81 -2.60 -9.61
CA GLY A 25 -17.25 -2.18 -8.28
C GLY A 25 -16.86 -3.14 -7.16
N TRP A 26 -16.33 -4.32 -7.46
CA TRP A 26 -15.87 -5.26 -6.44
C TRP A 26 -14.47 -4.88 -5.95
N PRO A 27 -14.27 -4.78 -4.63
CA PRO A 27 -12.92 -4.63 -4.09
C PRO A 27 -12.06 -5.84 -4.43
N HIS A 28 -10.82 -5.58 -4.81
CA HIS A 28 -9.83 -6.60 -5.14
C HIS A 28 -8.66 -6.44 -4.18
N VAL A 29 -8.24 -7.51 -3.51
CA VAL A 29 -7.14 -7.48 -2.56
C VAL A 29 -6.17 -8.62 -2.84
N VAL A 30 -4.88 -8.27 -2.89
CA VAL A 30 -3.78 -9.23 -3.12
C VAL A 30 -2.56 -8.80 -2.32
N PRO A 31 -1.67 -9.75 -1.98
CA PRO A 31 -0.38 -9.39 -1.41
C PRO A 31 0.53 -8.76 -2.47
N VAL A 32 1.32 -7.78 -2.05
CA VAL A 32 2.38 -7.18 -2.87
C VAL A 32 3.62 -7.02 -2.02
N MET A 33 4.79 -7.20 -2.65
CA MET A 33 6.05 -6.82 -2.03
C MET A 33 6.29 -5.34 -2.31
N TYR A 34 6.75 -4.61 -1.29
CA TYR A 34 6.93 -3.17 -1.41
C TYR A 34 8.28 -2.73 -0.88
N THR A 35 8.70 -1.55 -1.31
CA THR A 35 9.84 -0.84 -0.73
C THR A 35 9.39 0.55 -0.31
N MET A 36 10.00 1.05 0.78
CA MET A 36 9.73 2.40 1.29
C MET A 36 10.66 3.40 0.65
N ASN A 37 10.10 4.54 0.24
CA ASN A 37 10.89 5.72 -0.14
C ASN A 37 11.08 6.64 1.07
N ASP A 38 12.08 7.50 1.00
CA ASP A 38 12.41 8.41 2.11
C ASP A 38 11.28 9.40 2.42
N ASP A 39 10.44 9.70 1.44
CA ASP A 39 9.29 10.60 1.62
C ASP A 39 8.06 9.91 2.24
N GLY A 40 8.14 8.61 2.53
CA GLY A 40 7.03 7.85 3.09
C GLY A 40 6.11 7.20 2.05
N SER A 41 6.39 7.36 0.77
CA SER A 41 5.67 6.64 -0.28
C SER A 41 6.18 5.21 -0.40
N LEU A 42 5.37 4.34 -1.02
CA LEU A 42 5.69 2.92 -1.16
C LEU A 42 5.65 2.53 -2.63
N ASP A 43 6.71 1.87 -3.09
CA ASP A 43 6.79 1.38 -4.47
C ASP A 43 6.58 -0.13 -4.51
N PHE A 44 5.88 -0.59 -5.55
CA PHE A 44 5.58 -2.02 -5.73
C PHE A 44 5.24 -2.31 -7.19
N ASP A 45 5.37 -3.57 -7.57
CA ASP A 45 5.02 -4.01 -8.92
C ASP A 45 3.51 -4.16 -9.07
N VAL A 46 2.99 -3.83 -10.25
CA VAL A 46 1.58 -3.97 -10.58
C VAL A 46 1.41 -4.62 -11.94
N GLU A 47 0.45 -5.54 -12.01
CA GLU A 47 0.06 -6.20 -13.25
C GLU A 47 -1.38 -6.72 -13.11
N GLY A 48 -1.98 -7.18 -14.21
CA GLY A 48 -3.27 -7.83 -14.17
C GLY A 48 -4.42 -6.96 -13.68
N VAL A 49 -5.26 -7.53 -12.81
CA VAL A 49 -6.49 -6.86 -12.34
C VAL A 49 -6.17 -5.58 -11.58
N LYS A 50 -5.18 -5.61 -10.68
CA LYS A 50 -4.84 -4.41 -9.91
C LYS A 50 -4.35 -3.27 -10.79
N LEU A 51 -3.61 -3.57 -11.85
CA LEU A 51 -3.17 -2.55 -12.80
C LEU A 51 -4.38 -1.94 -13.54
N ARG A 52 -5.28 -2.77 -14.05
CA ARG A 52 -6.48 -2.30 -14.71
C ARG A 52 -7.36 -1.46 -13.78
N ASN A 53 -7.50 -1.90 -12.53
CA ASN A 53 -8.26 -1.16 -11.54
C ASN A 53 -7.66 0.23 -11.29
N LEU A 54 -6.33 0.31 -11.13
CA LEU A 54 -5.65 1.58 -10.88
C LEU A 54 -5.74 2.54 -12.07
N GLN A 55 -5.78 2.02 -13.29
CA GLN A 55 -5.96 2.86 -14.48
C GLN A 55 -7.34 3.54 -14.49
N ALA A 56 -8.35 2.89 -13.93
CA ALA A 56 -9.70 3.43 -13.84
C ALA A 56 -9.94 4.22 -12.55
N GLU A 57 -9.36 3.79 -11.43
CA GLU A 57 -9.51 4.43 -10.12
C GLU A 57 -8.17 4.42 -9.38
N PRO A 58 -7.50 5.57 -9.27
CA PRO A 58 -6.17 5.62 -8.63
C PRO A 58 -6.20 5.58 -7.10
N ARG A 59 -7.35 5.72 -6.46
CA ARG A 59 -7.42 5.61 -4.99
C ARG A 59 -7.35 4.14 -4.59
N ALA A 60 -6.55 3.87 -3.57
CA ALA A 60 -6.28 2.51 -3.12
C ALA A 60 -6.02 2.48 -1.61
N ALA A 61 -6.02 1.29 -1.06
CA ALA A 61 -5.70 1.04 0.34
C ALA A 61 -4.65 -0.05 0.47
N MET A 62 -3.89 0.03 1.56
CA MET A 62 -2.84 -0.94 1.83
C MET A 62 -2.79 -1.17 3.34
N VAL A 63 -2.54 -2.42 3.74
CA VAL A 63 -2.29 -2.74 5.13
C VAL A 63 -1.01 -3.56 5.24
N VAL A 64 -0.18 -3.19 6.22
CA VAL A 64 1.01 -3.93 6.63
C VAL A 64 0.81 -4.30 8.09
N ASP A 65 0.81 -5.59 8.39
CA ASP A 65 0.54 -6.05 9.75
C ASP A 65 1.44 -7.23 10.11
N ALA A 66 1.61 -7.43 11.42
CA ALA A 66 2.39 -8.53 11.96
C ALA A 66 1.81 -8.97 13.31
N MET A 67 2.12 -10.21 13.66
CA MET A 67 1.75 -10.79 14.94
C MET A 67 3.01 -11.09 15.74
N GLY A 68 2.88 -11.13 17.07
CA GLY A 68 3.93 -11.42 18.00
C GLY A 68 4.92 -10.29 18.27
N PRO A 69 4.51 -9.13 18.75
CA PRO A 69 3.18 -8.70 19.14
C PRO A 69 2.32 -8.22 17.97
N LYS A 70 1.02 -8.11 18.20
CA LYS A 70 0.07 -7.62 17.20
C LYS A 70 0.29 -6.13 16.95
N ARG A 71 0.57 -5.79 15.70
CA ARG A 71 0.81 -4.41 15.27
C ARG A 71 0.56 -4.27 13.78
N GLY A 72 0.31 -3.06 13.33
CA GLY A 72 0.10 -2.81 11.91
C GLY A 72 -0.20 -1.37 11.59
N ILE A 73 -0.24 -1.10 10.29
CA ILE A 73 -0.60 0.20 9.73
C ILE A 73 -1.50 -0.05 8.52
N ALA A 74 -2.69 0.52 8.55
CA ALA A 74 -3.56 0.62 7.38
C ALA A 74 -3.44 2.02 6.81
N MET A 75 -3.40 2.14 5.50
CA MET A 75 -3.27 3.44 4.84
C MET A 75 -4.14 3.50 3.59
N GLN A 76 -4.56 4.70 3.25
CA GLN A 76 -5.28 5.01 2.02
C GLN A 76 -4.56 6.14 1.32
N GLY A 77 -4.54 6.09 -0.01
CA GLY A 77 -3.89 7.14 -0.78
C GLY A 77 -4.13 6.99 -2.27
N ARG A 78 -3.44 7.82 -3.04
CA ARG A 78 -3.47 7.74 -4.49
C ARG A 78 -2.24 7.04 -4.99
N VAL A 79 -2.43 6.26 -6.05
CA VAL A 79 -1.36 5.51 -6.71
C VAL A 79 -1.05 6.18 -8.05
N GLU A 80 0.23 6.39 -8.30
CA GLU A 80 0.72 6.80 -9.62
C GLU A 80 1.50 5.66 -10.25
N LEU A 81 1.37 5.49 -11.55
CA LEU A 81 2.17 4.54 -12.30
C LEU A 81 3.49 5.22 -12.68
N ILE A 82 4.59 4.75 -12.10
CA ILE A 82 5.92 5.32 -12.31
C ILE A 82 6.69 4.60 -13.42
N ALA A 83 6.18 3.45 -13.86
CA ALA A 83 6.64 2.67 -14.99
C ALA A 83 5.47 1.80 -15.44
N PRO A 84 5.52 1.12 -16.61
CA PRO A 84 4.38 0.35 -17.10
C PRO A 84 3.82 -0.68 -16.12
N GLU A 85 4.69 -1.28 -15.30
CA GLU A 85 4.28 -2.29 -14.32
C GLU A 85 4.83 -1.97 -12.94
N ARG A 86 5.02 -0.67 -12.64
CA ARG A 86 5.52 -0.21 -11.35
C ARG A 86 4.66 0.93 -10.84
N ALA A 87 4.26 0.87 -9.58
CA ALA A 87 3.36 1.83 -8.97
C ALA A 87 3.96 2.43 -7.70
N ARG A 88 3.50 3.63 -7.36
CA ARG A 88 3.85 4.32 -6.12
C ARG A 88 2.58 4.75 -5.42
N LEU A 89 2.38 4.24 -4.20
CA LEU A 89 1.31 4.72 -3.32
C LEU A 89 1.80 5.91 -2.53
N ASN A 90 1.06 7.02 -2.64
CA ASN A 90 1.29 8.23 -1.84
C ASN A 90 0.23 8.26 -0.74
N PRO A 91 0.56 7.90 0.51
CA PRO A 91 -0.42 7.83 1.59
C PRO A 91 -1.02 9.20 1.90
N ALA A 92 -2.35 9.26 2.03
CA ALA A 92 -3.07 10.47 2.40
C ALA A 92 -3.61 10.40 3.82
N ARG A 93 -3.92 9.20 4.31
CA ARG A 93 -4.39 8.97 5.67
C ARG A 93 -3.95 7.58 6.14
N LYS A 94 -3.87 7.43 7.46
CA LYS A 94 -3.41 6.19 8.06
C LYS A 94 -4.17 5.89 9.35
N PHE A 95 -4.11 4.62 9.73
CA PHE A 95 -4.54 4.11 11.04
C PHE A 95 -3.52 3.08 11.51
N ALA A 96 -2.94 3.25 12.70
CA ALA A 96 -1.91 2.36 13.23
C ALA A 96 -2.35 1.76 14.57
N TRP A 97 -1.85 0.58 14.87
CA TRP A 97 -2.07 -0.09 16.15
C TRP A 97 -0.80 -0.84 16.56
N GLY A 98 -0.57 -0.92 17.88
CA GLY A 98 0.57 -1.63 18.45
C GLY A 98 1.94 -0.99 18.22
N LEU A 99 1.94 0.28 17.83
CA LEU A 99 3.17 1.00 17.52
C LEU A 99 3.30 2.27 18.34
#